data_e31a530139b9abcd31e39fbfd30f9d3f
#
_entry.id   e31a530139b9abcd31e39fbfd30f9d3f
#
_cell.length_a   1.000
_cell.length_b   1.000
_cell.length_c   1.000
_cell.angle_alpha   90.00
_cell.angle_beta   90.00
_cell.angle_gamma   90.00
#
_symmetry.space_group_name_H-M   'P 1'
#
loop_
_entity.id
_entity.type
_entity.pdbx_description
1 polymer ?
#
loop_
_entity_poly.entity_id
_entity_poly.type
_entity_poly.pdbx_seq_one_letter_code
_entity_poly.pdbx_strand_id
1 'polypeptide(L)'
;MTSRQFIVARDDLQQSRLIDVALPATDNLPVDGLLLKVDRFAFTANNITYAMLGDQLKYWSLFPAPNGYGNIPVWGFGDVIASRHPNLPEGERLFGYFPMATHLIVEAADVSKRGLRDGAAHREGVAPVYNAYTRVSGDPAFAGRAGDYQALLRPLFMLSFLVDDFLAE
;
A
#
# COMPACT_ATOMS: atom_id res chain seq x y z
N MET A 1 -5.71 19.99 -1.97
CA MET A 1 -5.09 19.13 -0.93
C MET A 1 -3.77 18.62 -1.45
N THR A 2 -2.77 18.29 -0.58
CA THR A 2 -1.48 17.73 -0.98
C THR A 2 -1.19 16.46 -0.20
N SER A 3 -0.50 15.51 -0.82
CA SER A 3 0.10 14.35 -0.15
C SER A 3 1.56 14.64 0.08
N ARG A 4 2.02 14.50 1.31
CA ARG A 4 3.44 14.49 1.63
C ARG A 4 3.98 13.09 1.51
N GLN A 5 5.09 12.92 0.78
CA GLN A 5 5.68 11.63 0.51
C GLN A 5 7.17 11.63 0.88
N PHE A 6 7.61 10.54 1.52
CA PHE A 6 9.02 10.25 1.72
C PHE A 6 9.53 9.41 0.56
N ILE A 7 10.55 9.90 -0.12
CA ILE A 7 11.17 9.23 -1.27
C ILE A 7 12.68 9.11 -1.08
N VAL A 8 13.27 8.08 -1.70
CA VAL A 8 14.71 7.82 -1.68
C VAL A 8 15.28 7.81 -3.09
N ALA A 9 16.55 8.18 -3.26
CA ALA A 9 17.24 7.97 -4.51
C ALA A 9 17.43 6.46 -4.75
N ARG A 10 17.17 5.97 -5.98
CA ARG A 10 17.26 4.53 -6.29
C ARG A 10 18.68 4.00 -6.32
N ASP A 11 19.64 4.85 -6.63
CA ASP A 11 21.08 4.57 -6.69
C ASP A 11 21.82 4.80 -5.36
N ASP A 12 21.20 5.54 -4.44
CA ASP A 12 21.76 5.80 -3.10
C ASP A 12 20.64 5.95 -2.07
N LEU A 13 20.30 4.86 -1.38
CA LEU A 13 19.21 4.82 -0.40
C LEU A 13 19.44 5.71 0.84
N GLN A 14 20.66 6.23 1.05
CA GLN A 14 20.94 7.19 2.12
C GLN A 14 20.45 8.59 1.76
N GLN A 15 20.26 8.86 0.48
CA GLN A 15 19.67 10.12 0.01
C GLN A 15 18.16 10.04 0.00
N SER A 16 17.53 10.77 0.90
CA SER A 16 16.08 10.83 1.03
C SER A 16 15.57 12.26 1.09
N ARG A 17 14.31 12.45 0.75
CA ARG A 17 13.64 13.74 0.89
C ARG A 17 12.13 13.58 1.06
N LEU A 18 11.52 14.63 1.62
CA LEU A 18 10.07 14.79 1.62
C LEU A 18 9.67 15.67 0.44
N ILE A 19 8.63 15.26 -0.27
CA ILE A 19 8.01 16.04 -1.34
C ILE A 19 6.52 16.20 -1.08
N ASP A 20 5.94 17.27 -1.57
CA ASP A 20 4.49 17.49 -1.56
C ASP A 20 3.95 17.31 -2.99
N VAL A 21 2.98 16.42 -3.14
CA VAL A 21 2.32 16.07 -4.41
C VAL A 21 0.87 16.54 -4.35
N ALA A 22 0.43 17.28 -5.37
CA ALA A 22 -0.96 17.72 -5.46
C ALA A 22 -1.89 16.51 -5.59
N LEU A 23 -2.98 16.51 -4.82
CA LEU A 23 -4.06 15.52 -4.94
C LEU A 23 -5.19 16.10 -5.79
N PRO A 24 -5.84 15.29 -6.63
CA PRO A 24 -7.02 15.71 -7.37
C PRO A 24 -8.19 16.00 -6.43
N ALA A 25 -9.14 16.78 -6.89
CA ALA A 25 -10.46 16.84 -6.28
C ALA A 25 -11.18 15.50 -6.46
N THR A 26 -12.17 15.21 -5.62
CA THR A 26 -12.92 13.93 -5.65
C THR A 26 -13.47 13.62 -7.04
N ASP A 27 -14.05 14.61 -7.71
CA ASP A 27 -14.64 14.44 -9.04
C ASP A 27 -13.60 14.13 -10.14
N ASN A 28 -12.33 14.42 -9.87
CA ASN A 28 -11.20 14.18 -10.77
C ASN A 28 -10.42 12.89 -10.41
N LEU A 29 -10.89 12.12 -9.43
CA LEU A 29 -10.35 10.77 -9.20
C LEU A 29 -10.62 9.89 -10.44
N PRO A 30 -9.79 8.88 -10.72
CA PRO A 30 -10.08 7.87 -11.74
C PRO A 30 -11.49 7.26 -11.56
N VAL A 31 -12.01 6.64 -12.61
CA VAL A 31 -13.21 5.81 -12.49
C VAL A 31 -12.91 4.71 -11.46
N ASP A 32 -13.87 4.45 -10.55
CA ASP A 32 -13.69 3.56 -9.41
C ASP A 32 -12.51 3.92 -8.48
N GLY A 33 -12.05 5.16 -8.57
CA GLY A 33 -10.95 5.69 -7.77
C GLY A 33 -11.33 5.92 -6.31
N LEU A 34 -10.40 5.60 -5.42
CA LEU A 34 -10.46 5.88 -3.99
C LEU A 34 -9.31 6.81 -3.61
N LEU A 35 -9.58 7.79 -2.77
CA LEU A 35 -8.54 8.53 -2.07
C LEU A 35 -8.47 8.04 -0.63
N LEU A 36 -7.32 7.50 -0.26
CA LEU A 36 -7.03 6.97 1.07
C LEU A 36 -6.16 7.96 1.83
N LYS A 37 -6.52 8.23 3.08
CA LYS A 37 -5.63 8.86 4.06
C LYS A 37 -4.87 7.75 4.77
N VAL A 38 -3.55 7.76 4.69
CA VAL A 38 -2.69 6.80 5.39
C VAL A 38 -2.70 7.14 6.88
N ASP A 39 -3.08 6.18 7.70
CA ASP A 39 -3.13 6.33 9.17
C ASP A 39 -1.79 5.96 9.80
N ARG A 40 -1.34 4.73 9.55
CA ARG A 40 -0.09 4.20 10.09
C ARG A 40 0.45 3.06 9.25
N PHE A 41 1.74 2.83 9.37
CA PHE A 41 2.42 1.71 8.72
C PHE A 41 3.58 1.19 9.58
N ALA A 42 4.01 -0.04 9.28
CA ALA A 42 5.20 -0.62 9.86
C ALA A 42 6.41 -0.34 8.97
N PHE A 43 7.51 0.08 9.59
CA PHE A 43 8.81 0.20 8.95
C PHE A 43 9.80 -0.76 9.62
N THR A 44 10.32 -1.70 8.84
CA THR A 44 11.19 -2.79 9.32
C THR A 44 12.39 -2.95 8.40
N ALA A 45 13.35 -3.79 8.76
CA ALA A 45 14.50 -4.10 7.91
C ALA A 45 14.11 -4.64 6.52
N ASN A 46 12.94 -5.31 6.39
CA ASN A 46 12.44 -5.78 5.09
C ASN A 46 12.20 -4.65 4.09
N ASN A 47 11.94 -3.42 4.54
CA ASN A 47 11.72 -2.29 3.65
C ASN A 47 13.00 -1.91 2.91
N ILE A 48 14.18 -2.15 3.48
CA ILE A 48 15.46 -1.99 2.80
C ILE A 48 15.57 -3.00 1.65
N THR A 49 15.16 -4.25 1.87
CA THR A 49 15.13 -5.30 0.84
C THR A 49 14.20 -4.90 -0.32
N TYR A 50 13.02 -4.33 -0.04
CA TYR A 50 12.12 -3.83 -1.08
C TYR A 50 12.78 -2.73 -1.93
N ALA A 51 13.55 -1.83 -1.31
CA ALA A 51 14.28 -0.81 -2.03
C ALA A 51 15.39 -1.41 -2.89
N MET A 52 16.20 -2.33 -2.33
CA MET A 52 17.32 -2.96 -3.05
C MET A 52 16.87 -3.83 -4.23
N LEU A 53 15.72 -4.49 -4.13
CA LEU A 53 15.12 -5.31 -5.18
C LEU A 53 14.06 -4.57 -6.01
N GLY A 54 14.05 -3.25 -5.89
CA GLY A 54 13.01 -2.39 -6.45
C GLY A 54 12.79 -2.53 -7.95
N ASP A 55 13.86 -2.66 -8.72
CA ASP A 55 13.81 -2.89 -10.18
C ASP A 55 13.53 -4.36 -10.51
N GLN A 56 14.18 -5.31 -9.84
CA GLN A 56 14.05 -6.74 -10.12
C GLN A 56 12.63 -7.26 -9.86
N LEU A 57 12.01 -6.83 -8.74
CA LEU A 57 10.70 -7.28 -8.31
C LEU A 57 9.61 -6.22 -8.56
N LYS A 58 9.92 -5.19 -9.34
CA LYS A 58 9.02 -4.10 -9.72
C LYS A 58 8.42 -3.31 -8.54
N TYR A 59 9.09 -3.29 -7.37
CA TYR A 59 8.58 -2.53 -6.23
C TYR A 59 8.52 -1.04 -6.48
N TRP A 60 9.44 -0.49 -7.30
CA TRP A 60 9.42 0.93 -7.68
C TRP A 60 8.22 1.33 -8.55
N SER A 61 7.55 0.35 -9.20
CA SER A 61 6.33 0.63 -9.97
C SER A 61 5.07 0.71 -9.13
N LEU A 62 5.11 0.25 -7.86
CA LEU A 62 3.94 0.28 -6.97
C LEU A 62 3.44 1.70 -6.71
N PHE A 63 4.36 2.64 -6.53
CA PHE A 63 4.02 4.02 -6.18
C PHE A 63 4.92 4.98 -6.99
N PRO A 64 4.37 5.63 -8.02
CA PRO A 64 5.14 6.54 -8.85
C PRO A 64 5.86 7.62 -8.06
N ALA A 65 7.11 7.89 -8.44
CA ALA A 65 7.95 8.92 -7.87
C ALA A 65 8.67 9.69 -9.00
N PRO A 66 9.24 10.87 -8.74
CA PRO A 66 10.07 11.58 -9.71
C PRO A 66 11.25 10.73 -10.21
N ASN A 67 11.72 11.01 -11.44
CA ASN A 67 12.85 10.30 -12.04
C ASN A 67 14.05 10.22 -11.09
N GLY A 68 14.67 9.03 -11.01
CA GLY A 68 15.80 8.74 -10.12
C GLY A 68 15.42 8.47 -8.66
N TYR A 69 14.13 8.64 -8.30
CA TYR A 69 13.61 8.37 -6.95
C TYR A 69 12.60 7.24 -6.93
N GLY A 70 12.36 6.69 -5.74
CA GLY A 70 11.35 5.66 -5.49
C GLY A 70 10.66 5.85 -4.15
N ASN A 71 9.44 5.36 -4.07
CA ASN A 71 8.70 5.19 -2.82
C ASN A 71 8.98 3.78 -2.30
N ILE A 72 9.52 3.65 -1.10
CA ILE A 72 9.67 2.34 -0.46
C ILE A 72 8.29 1.91 0.05
N PRO A 73 7.78 0.74 -0.39
CA PRO A 73 6.48 0.26 0.07
C PRO A 73 6.51 -0.22 1.52
N VAL A 74 5.41 -0.02 2.21
CA VAL A 74 5.21 -0.40 3.62
C VAL A 74 3.87 -1.08 3.80
N TRP A 75 3.78 -2.03 4.72
CA TRP A 75 2.50 -2.59 5.16
C TRP A 75 1.84 -1.67 6.17
N GLY A 76 0.58 -1.36 5.98
CA GLY A 76 -0.09 -0.40 6.82
C GLY A 76 -1.59 -0.31 6.61
N PHE A 77 -2.16 0.78 7.11
CA PHE A 77 -3.58 1.06 7.11
C PHE A 77 -3.85 2.43 6.51
N GLY A 78 -4.97 2.52 5.80
CA GLY A 78 -5.51 3.78 5.33
C GLY A 78 -7.03 3.76 5.35
N ASP A 79 -7.61 4.93 5.52
CA ASP A 79 -9.05 5.14 5.56
C ASP A 79 -9.49 5.85 4.27
N VAL A 80 -10.55 5.37 3.63
CA VAL A 80 -11.14 6.00 2.45
C VAL A 80 -11.71 7.36 2.86
N ILE A 81 -11.21 8.44 2.30
CA ILE A 81 -11.68 9.81 2.56
C ILE A 81 -12.43 10.43 1.38
N ALA A 82 -12.34 9.81 0.20
CA ALA A 82 -13.17 10.10 -0.96
C ALA A 82 -13.25 8.85 -1.85
N SER A 83 -14.41 8.60 -2.45
CA SER A 83 -14.66 7.41 -3.27
C SER A 83 -15.53 7.73 -4.49
N ARG A 84 -15.15 7.15 -5.62
CA ARG A 84 -16.01 7.07 -6.82
C ARG A 84 -16.53 5.65 -7.08
N HIS A 85 -16.29 4.72 -6.15
CA HIS A 85 -16.76 3.34 -6.27
C HIS A 85 -18.01 3.10 -5.41
N PRO A 86 -19.14 2.56 -5.95
CA PRO A 86 -20.41 2.49 -5.27
C PRO A 86 -20.42 1.58 -4.02
N ASN A 87 -19.53 0.57 -3.98
CA ASN A 87 -19.47 -0.42 -2.89
C ASN A 87 -18.33 -0.20 -1.89
N LEU A 88 -17.61 0.92 -2.00
CA LEU A 88 -16.50 1.27 -1.11
C LEU A 88 -16.73 2.69 -0.57
N PRO A 89 -17.51 2.82 0.51
CA PRO A 89 -17.86 4.13 1.05
C PRO A 89 -16.67 4.82 1.74
N GLU A 90 -16.80 6.12 1.91
CA GLU A 90 -15.94 6.88 2.82
C GLU A 90 -16.01 6.29 4.25
N GLY A 91 -14.88 6.29 4.95
CA GLY A 91 -14.73 5.65 6.26
C GLY A 91 -14.35 4.16 6.19
N GLU A 92 -14.37 3.52 5.02
CA GLU A 92 -13.87 2.15 4.88
C GLU A 92 -12.37 2.10 5.19
N ARG A 93 -11.97 1.18 6.07
CA ARG A 93 -10.58 0.97 6.46
C ARG A 93 -9.96 -0.18 5.70
N LEU A 94 -8.80 0.06 5.11
CA LEU A 94 -8.07 -0.90 4.30
C LEU A 94 -6.70 -1.20 4.92
N PHE A 95 -6.31 -2.47 4.87
CA PHE A 95 -4.97 -2.96 5.18
C PHE A 95 -4.31 -3.46 3.90
N GLY A 96 -3.05 -3.09 3.67
CA GLY A 96 -2.30 -3.49 2.46
C GLY A 96 -0.97 -2.79 2.33
N TYR A 97 -0.53 -2.66 1.09
CA TYR A 97 0.73 -2.00 0.73
C TYR A 97 0.49 -0.51 0.45
N PHE A 98 1.22 0.33 1.15
CA PHE A 98 1.14 1.79 1.05
C PHE A 98 2.50 2.40 0.72
N PRO A 99 2.54 3.60 0.14
CA PRO A 99 3.75 4.42 0.14
C PRO A 99 3.98 4.99 1.55
N MET A 100 5.21 5.36 1.88
CA MET A 100 5.47 6.23 3.04
C MET A 100 5.00 7.66 2.72
N ALA A 101 3.69 7.86 2.75
CA ALA A 101 3.02 9.09 2.37
C ALA A 101 1.79 9.34 3.24
N THR A 102 1.25 10.55 3.18
CA THR A 102 0.02 10.89 3.91
C THR A 102 -1.25 10.41 3.20
N HIS A 103 -1.19 10.18 1.88
CA HIS A 103 -2.34 9.77 1.07
C HIS A 103 -1.91 8.81 -0.05
N LEU A 104 -2.89 8.01 -0.51
CA LEU A 104 -2.75 7.10 -1.66
C LEU A 104 -4.03 7.15 -2.48
N ILE A 105 -3.89 7.18 -3.82
CA ILE A 105 -5.00 6.94 -4.75
C ILE A 105 -4.92 5.47 -5.18
N VAL A 106 -6.07 4.78 -5.12
CA VAL A 106 -6.25 3.39 -5.55
C VAL A 106 -7.32 3.34 -6.63
N GLU A 107 -7.09 2.64 -7.71
CA GLU A 107 -8.10 2.33 -8.72
C GLU A 107 -8.71 0.96 -8.38
N ALA A 108 -9.90 0.97 -7.75
CA ALA A 108 -10.49 -0.22 -7.19
C ALA A 108 -10.94 -1.21 -8.28
N ALA A 109 -10.40 -2.42 -8.22
CA ALA A 109 -10.75 -3.55 -9.08
C ALA A 109 -11.01 -4.81 -8.23
N ASP A 110 -11.74 -5.78 -8.78
CA ASP A 110 -12.04 -7.08 -8.15
C ASP A 110 -12.61 -6.93 -6.72
N VAL A 111 -13.49 -5.95 -6.54
CA VAL A 111 -14.05 -5.59 -5.24
C VAL A 111 -14.95 -6.71 -4.69
N SER A 112 -14.69 -7.11 -3.46
CA SER A 112 -15.43 -8.13 -2.73
C SER A 112 -15.76 -7.67 -1.29
N LYS A 113 -16.47 -8.51 -0.53
CA LYS A 113 -16.69 -8.26 0.90
C LYS A 113 -15.38 -8.29 1.72
N ARG A 114 -14.35 -9.00 1.25
CA ARG A 114 -13.08 -9.19 1.98
C ARG A 114 -12.02 -8.18 1.59
N GLY A 115 -12.07 -7.61 0.39
CA GLY A 115 -11.03 -6.72 -0.09
C GLY A 115 -11.22 -6.31 -1.53
N LEU A 116 -10.19 -5.71 -2.07
CA LEU A 116 -10.10 -5.24 -3.44
C LEU A 116 -8.65 -5.36 -3.95
N ARG A 117 -8.48 -5.22 -5.24
CA ARG A 117 -7.17 -5.07 -5.88
C ARG A 117 -7.02 -3.63 -6.39
N ASP A 118 -5.81 -3.10 -6.36
CA ASP A 118 -5.49 -1.89 -7.11
C ASP A 118 -5.24 -2.26 -8.57
N GLY A 119 -6.06 -1.73 -9.45
CA GLY A 119 -6.02 -1.96 -10.90
C GLY A 119 -5.23 -0.93 -11.68
N ALA A 120 -4.56 0.01 -11.03
CA ALA A 120 -3.80 1.06 -11.70
C ALA A 120 -2.76 0.49 -12.67
N ALA A 121 -2.66 1.04 -13.88
CA ALA A 121 -1.83 0.51 -14.96
C ALA A 121 -0.32 0.42 -14.59
N HIS A 122 0.18 1.33 -13.77
CA HIS A 122 1.58 1.31 -13.33
C HIS A 122 1.93 0.10 -12.43
N ARG A 123 0.93 -0.63 -11.94
CA ARG A 123 1.08 -1.85 -11.12
C ARG A 123 1.02 -3.14 -11.93
N GLU A 124 0.95 -3.05 -13.23
CA GLU A 124 0.93 -4.24 -14.09
C GLU A 124 2.22 -5.06 -13.96
N GLY A 125 2.03 -6.38 -13.77
CA GLY A 125 3.13 -7.34 -13.58
C GLY A 125 3.78 -7.33 -12.19
N VAL A 126 3.22 -6.58 -11.23
CA VAL A 126 3.55 -6.73 -9.80
C VAL A 126 2.83 -7.95 -9.25
N ALA A 127 3.48 -8.69 -8.32
CA ALA A 127 2.86 -9.86 -7.70
C ALA A 127 1.53 -9.50 -7.03
N PRO A 128 0.46 -10.33 -7.21
CA PRO A 128 -0.90 -9.99 -6.78
C PRO A 128 -1.04 -9.60 -5.31
N VAL A 129 -0.22 -10.19 -4.43
CA VAL A 129 -0.24 -9.91 -2.98
C VAL A 129 0.05 -8.45 -2.67
N TYR A 130 0.85 -7.76 -3.49
CA TYR A 130 1.21 -6.34 -3.28
C TYR A 130 0.18 -5.37 -3.87
N ASN A 131 -0.76 -5.87 -4.67
CA ASN A 131 -1.88 -5.10 -5.22
C ASN A 131 -3.18 -5.31 -4.44
N ALA A 132 -3.19 -6.23 -3.47
CA ALA A 132 -4.38 -6.57 -2.70
C ALA A 132 -4.51 -5.70 -1.45
N TYR A 133 -5.73 -5.23 -1.20
CA TYR A 133 -6.13 -4.52 0.02
C TYR A 133 -7.23 -5.30 0.72
N THR A 134 -7.07 -5.57 2.00
CA THR A 134 -8.06 -6.24 2.84
C THR A 134 -8.96 -5.19 3.49
N ARG A 135 -10.29 -5.38 3.43
CA ARG A 135 -11.26 -4.57 4.16
C ARG A 135 -11.26 -5.03 5.62
N VAL A 136 -10.95 -4.10 6.52
CA VAL A 136 -10.72 -4.43 7.93
C VAL A 136 -11.62 -3.62 8.88
N SER A 137 -12.58 -2.87 8.34
CA SER A 137 -13.54 -2.12 9.14
C SER A 137 -14.33 -3.07 10.06
N GLY A 138 -14.25 -2.82 11.37
CA GLY A 138 -14.93 -3.63 12.38
C GLY A 138 -14.33 -5.00 12.67
N ASP A 139 -13.19 -5.37 12.04
CA ASP A 139 -12.50 -6.63 12.35
C ASP A 139 -11.57 -6.47 13.57
N PRO A 140 -11.85 -7.17 14.69
CA PRO A 140 -11.03 -7.07 15.92
C PRO A 140 -9.56 -7.47 15.72
N ALA A 141 -9.26 -8.37 14.75
CA ALA A 141 -7.91 -8.81 14.44
C ALA A 141 -7.03 -7.67 13.88
N PHE A 142 -7.66 -6.58 13.40
CA PHE A 142 -6.97 -5.40 12.88
C PHE A 142 -7.19 -4.14 13.73
N ALA A 143 -7.83 -4.26 14.90
CA ALA A 143 -8.07 -3.13 15.79
C ALA A 143 -6.92 -2.90 16.79
N GLY A 144 -6.66 -1.63 17.15
CA GLY A 144 -5.70 -1.24 18.17
C GLY A 144 -4.34 -1.94 18.01
N ARG A 145 -3.81 -2.53 19.08
CA ARG A 145 -2.52 -3.25 19.09
C ARG A 145 -2.52 -4.51 18.21
N ALA A 146 -3.66 -5.17 18.03
CA ALA A 146 -3.74 -6.31 17.12
C ALA A 146 -3.44 -5.88 15.68
N GLY A 147 -3.94 -4.72 15.25
CA GLY A 147 -3.59 -4.12 13.95
C GLY A 147 -2.09 -3.81 13.83
N ASP A 148 -1.46 -3.31 14.88
CA ASP A 148 -0.01 -3.05 14.88
C ASP A 148 0.78 -4.34 14.65
N TYR A 149 0.39 -5.44 15.31
CA TYR A 149 0.98 -6.76 15.08
C TYR A 149 0.74 -7.27 13.65
N GLN A 150 -0.44 -7.05 13.07
CA GLN A 150 -0.67 -7.39 11.66
C GLN A 150 0.30 -6.67 10.71
N ALA A 151 0.50 -5.36 10.91
CA ALA A 151 1.41 -4.59 10.07
C ALA A 151 2.89 -5.00 10.24
N LEU A 152 3.32 -5.30 11.45
CA LEU A 152 4.71 -5.65 11.77
C LEU A 152 5.05 -7.11 11.44
N LEU A 153 4.18 -8.04 11.82
CA LEU A 153 4.52 -9.46 11.89
C LEU A 153 3.97 -10.27 10.72
N ARG A 154 2.78 -9.92 10.20
CA ARG A 154 2.16 -10.68 9.11
C ARG A 154 3.08 -10.82 7.89
N PRO A 155 3.78 -9.76 7.41
CA PRO A 155 4.70 -9.91 6.30
C PRO A 155 5.87 -10.86 6.57
N LEU A 156 6.33 -10.93 7.83
CA LEU A 156 7.45 -11.77 8.24
C LEU A 156 7.05 -13.25 8.34
N PHE A 157 5.85 -13.54 8.86
CA PHE A 157 5.38 -14.90 9.09
C PHE A 157 4.67 -15.53 7.91
N MET A 158 4.23 -14.72 6.93
CA MET A 158 3.53 -15.26 5.75
C MET A 158 4.39 -16.25 4.97
N LEU A 159 5.67 -15.95 4.77
CA LEU A 159 6.57 -16.85 4.06
C LEU A 159 6.80 -18.15 4.85
N SER A 160 7.02 -18.04 6.16
CA SER A 160 7.21 -19.20 7.03
C SER A 160 5.98 -20.11 7.04
N PHE A 161 4.78 -19.53 7.10
CA PHE A 161 3.53 -20.27 7.02
C PHE A 161 3.38 -20.99 5.68
N LEU A 162 3.65 -20.32 4.56
CA LEU A 162 3.56 -20.93 3.22
C LEU A 162 4.58 -22.05 3.01
N VAL A 163 5.77 -21.91 3.59
CA VAL A 163 6.80 -22.99 3.56
C VAL A 163 6.35 -24.18 4.40
N ASP A 164 5.80 -23.97 5.59
CA ASP A 164 5.30 -25.00 6.48
C ASP A 164 4.14 -25.77 5.83
N ASP A 165 3.17 -25.06 5.24
CA ASP A 165 2.03 -25.64 4.52
C ASP A 165 2.49 -26.48 3.33
N PHE A 166 3.44 -25.99 2.53
CA PHE A 166 4.03 -26.71 1.39
C PHE A 166 4.78 -27.99 1.81
N LEU A 167 5.45 -27.97 2.97
CA LEU A 167 6.19 -29.15 3.46
C LEU A 167 5.29 -30.16 4.16
N ALA A 168 4.06 -29.81 4.50
CA ALA A 168 3.07 -30.68 5.12
C ALA A 168 2.28 -31.53 4.10
N GLU A 169 2.32 -31.17 2.80
CA GLU A 169 1.76 -31.94 1.68
C GLU A 169 2.71 -33.06 1.24
#